data_1eb2b0af3af0ae89149e19b4a7da3b39
#
_entry.id   1eb2b0af3af0ae89149e19b4a7da3b39
#
_cell.length_a   1.000
_cell.length_b   1.000
_cell.length_c   1.000
_cell.angle_alpha   90.00
_cell.angle_beta   90.00
_cell.angle_gamma   90.00
#
_symmetry.space_group_name_H-M   'P 1'
#
loop_
_entity.id
_entity.type
_entity.pdbx_description
1 polymer ?
#
loop_
_entity_poly.entity_id
_entity_poly.type
_entity_poly.pdbx_seq_one_letter_code
_entity_poly.pdbx_strand_id
1 'polypeptide(L)'
;MSYCLSEILNNQGVRHREFPVTRDKIFLGHAGVAPLTRAAAQAVQDYAWEITENFQEVGDFFSNLQRTRQLASDLIQAKPEDIALIGPTALGLNLVALGIDWSVGDEVVYYPQDYPSNVYPWSDLRRKGVRPVALKPENPGQITPELVMASLSSKTKLVALSSCHYLTGYRLDYQTIGVELKKRGILFCLDSIQSLGATPIDVQFIDFLSADSHKWLLGPLGAGIFYANPALYDQFHPPLLGSWNVHSPGFVAQEEIRFHSTAQRFEIGSMNGLGIMGMKASLEIISSLGVEAIQSRLIFLHRSLRSKLQSLGWEVLSESYPESALSGIVTVRKWGSDLNEVYKKLTDAGVVVSLRWDANKNPLIRFSPHFYNLESEFDQVISILKG
;
A
#
# COMPACT_ATOMS: atom_id res chain seq x y z
N MET A 1 0.21 -16.55 17.83
CA MET A 1 -0.44 -17.73 17.21
C MET A 1 0.20 -17.93 15.84
N SER A 2 0.50 -19.18 15.44
CA SER A 2 0.95 -19.45 14.06
C SER A 2 -0.30 -19.64 13.19
N TYR A 3 -0.41 -18.91 12.12
CA TYR A 3 -1.51 -19.02 11.16
C TYR A 3 -1.08 -19.91 9.98
N CYS A 4 -2.02 -20.77 9.53
CA CYS A 4 -1.81 -21.59 8.34
C CYS A 4 -2.93 -21.25 7.33
N LEU A 5 -2.55 -20.96 6.08
CA LEU A 5 -3.50 -20.58 5.03
C LEU A 5 -4.53 -21.70 4.79
N SER A 6 -4.09 -22.95 4.76
CA SER A 6 -5.00 -24.09 4.57
C SER A 6 -6.02 -24.23 5.71
N GLU A 7 -5.65 -23.94 6.94
CA GLU A 7 -6.58 -23.97 8.08
C GLU A 7 -7.63 -22.87 7.95
N ILE A 8 -7.22 -21.64 7.60
CA ILE A 8 -8.15 -20.51 7.37
C ILE A 8 -9.16 -20.85 6.27
N LEU A 9 -8.71 -21.48 5.18
CA LEU A 9 -9.55 -21.77 4.03
C LEU A 9 -10.48 -22.97 4.25
N ASN A 10 -10.04 -24.00 4.99
CA ASN A 10 -10.78 -25.25 5.16
C ASN A 10 -11.59 -25.31 6.48
N ASN A 11 -11.37 -24.39 7.41
CA ASN A 11 -12.09 -24.32 8.67
C ASN A 11 -12.86 -23.03 8.81
N GLN A 12 -14.17 -23.09 8.52
CA GLN A 12 -15.05 -21.93 8.60
C GLN A 12 -15.05 -21.27 9.98
N GLY A 13 -14.95 -22.05 11.07
CA GLY A 13 -14.91 -21.53 12.43
C GLY A 13 -13.65 -20.69 12.69
N VAL A 14 -12.50 -21.15 12.22
CA VAL A 14 -11.23 -20.39 12.28
C VAL A 14 -11.35 -19.11 11.46
N ARG A 15 -11.81 -19.22 10.21
CA ARG A 15 -11.98 -18.08 9.30
C ARG A 15 -12.90 -17.01 9.89
N HIS A 16 -14.07 -17.39 10.39
CA HIS A 16 -15.02 -16.46 11.00
C HIS A 16 -14.54 -15.85 12.32
N ARG A 17 -13.68 -16.57 13.05
CA ARG A 17 -13.07 -16.04 14.27
C ARG A 17 -12.01 -15.00 13.96
N GLU A 18 -11.10 -15.30 13.03
CA GLU A 18 -9.95 -14.42 12.73
C GLU A 18 -10.33 -13.25 11.80
N PHE A 19 -11.32 -13.45 10.92
CA PHE A 19 -11.85 -12.45 10.00
C PHE A 19 -13.36 -12.28 10.20
N PRO A 20 -13.80 -11.59 11.26
CA PRO A 20 -15.22 -11.52 11.65
C PRO A 20 -16.16 -10.97 10.57
N VAL A 21 -15.66 -10.14 9.67
CA VAL A 21 -16.43 -9.60 8.53
C VAL A 21 -17.04 -10.71 7.66
N THR A 22 -16.41 -11.89 7.63
CA THR A 22 -16.85 -13.04 6.82
C THR A 22 -18.09 -13.77 7.36
N ARG A 23 -18.60 -13.37 8.54
CA ARG A 23 -19.83 -13.96 9.13
C ARG A 23 -21.06 -13.49 8.37
N ASP A 24 -21.09 -12.22 8.02
CA ASP A 24 -22.30 -11.54 7.53
C ASP A 24 -22.10 -10.90 6.15
N LYS A 25 -20.87 -10.84 5.62
CA LYS A 25 -20.55 -10.15 4.37
C LYS A 25 -19.57 -10.93 3.50
N ILE A 26 -19.74 -10.79 2.21
CA ILE A 26 -18.71 -11.11 1.21
C ILE A 26 -17.90 -9.83 0.99
N PHE A 27 -16.75 -9.73 1.66
CA PHE A 27 -15.93 -8.52 1.59
C PHE A 27 -14.87 -8.63 0.48
N LEU A 28 -15.07 -7.87 -0.60
CA LEU A 28 -14.20 -7.80 -1.79
C LEU A 28 -13.74 -6.35 -2.03
N GLY A 29 -13.50 -5.61 -0.95
CA GLY A 29 -13.18 -4.18 -0.98
C GLY A 29 -11.79 -3.78 -0.47
N HIS A 30 -10.84 -4.74 -0.33
CA HIS A 30 -9.56 -4.52 0.37
C HIS A 30 -8.65 -3.46 -0.26
N ALA A 31 -8.70 -3.26 -1.56
CA ALA A 31 -7.98 -2.15 -2.22
C ALA A 31 -8.53 -0.75 -1.85
N GLY A 32 -9.68 -0.67 -1.19
CA GLY A 32 -10.21 0.53 -0.54
C GLY A 32 -9.68 0.68 0.89
N VAL A 33 -10.49 0.24 1.85
CA VAL A 33 -10.13 0.15 3.27
C VAL A 33 -10.55 -1.24 3.76
N ALA A 34 -9.61 -2.01 4.27
CA ALA A 34 -9.86 -3.35 4.77
C ALA A 34 -10.49 -3.33 6.18
N PRO A 35 -11.29 -4.34 6.54
CA PRO A 35 -11.65 -4.57 7.93
C PRO A 35 -10.44 -5.04 8.73
N LEU A 36 -10.42 -4.73 10.02
CA LEU A 36 -9.41 -5.26 10.92
C LEU A 36 -9.57 -6.78 11.10
N THR A 37 -8.45 -7.46 11.27
CA THR A 37 -8.45 -8.82 11.80
C THR A 37 -8.85 -8.82 13.28
N ARG A 38 -9.29 -9.95 13.81
CA ARG A 38 -9.57 -10.08 15.25
C ARG A 38 -8.32 -9.78 16.09
N ALA A 39 -7.16 -10.29 15.64
CA ALA A 39 -5.91 -10.07 16.34
C ALA A 39 -5.52 -8.59 16.40
N ALA A 40 -5.67 -7.84 15.29
CA ALA A 40 -5.42 -6.41 15.27
C ALA A 40 -6.37 -5.62 16.18
N ALA A 41 -7.66 -5.95 16.15
CA ALA A 41 -8.65 -5.32 17.01
C ALA A 41 -8.37 -5.60 18.51
N GLN A 42 -7.99 -6.83 18.84
CA GLN A 42 -7.64 -7.22 20.20
C GLN A 42 -6.39 -6.48 20.70
N ALA A 43 -5.34 -6.40 19.87
CA ALA A 43 -4.11 -5.68 20.24
C ALA A 43 -4.36 -4.19 20.50
N VAL A 44 -5.22 -3.55 19.71
CA VAL A 44 -5.65 -2.15 19.95
C VAL A 44 -6.42 -2.04 21.25
N GLN A 45 -7.36 -2.95 21.53
CA GLN A 45 -8.17 -2.95 22.74
C GLN A 45 -7.31 -3.16 23.99
N ASP A 46 -6.42 -4.14 23.98
CA ASP A 46 -5.57 -4.48 25.12
C ASP A 46 -4.65 -3.31 25.47
N TYR A 47 -3.99 -2.71 24.46
CA TYR A 47 -3.15 -1.56 24.67
C TYR A 47 -3.97 -0.33 25.13
N ALA A 48 -5.16 -0.11 24.59
CA ALA A 48 -6.03 0.98 25.01
C ALA A 48 -6.40 0.87 26.49
N TRP A 49 -6.65 -0.33 27.01
CA TRP A 49 -6.91 -0.55 28.44
C TRP A 49 -5.65 -0.38 29.29
N GLU A 50 -4.52 -0.92 28.88
CA GLU A 50 -3.24 -0.79 29.62
C GLU A 50 -2.89 0.68 29.88
N ILE A 51 -3.08 1.54 28.89
CA ILE A 51 -2.77 2.97 29.01
C ILE A 51 -3.84 3.81 29.72
N THR A 52 -4.95 3.22 30.18
CA THR A 52 -5.90 3.91 31.06
C THR A 52 -5.41 3.97 32.52
N GLU A 53 -4.56 3.04 32.89
CA GLU A 53 -4.01 2.92 34.25
C GLU A 53 -2.56 3.44 34.35
N ASN A 54 -1.95 3.73 33.16
CA ASN A 54 -0.56 4.13 33.03
C ASN A 54 -0.40 5.24 31.98
N PHE A 55 0.83 5.81 31.86
CA PHE A 55 1.16 6.69 30.74
C PHE A 55 1.34 5.87 29.43
N GLN A 56 1.16 6.53 28.27
CA GLN A 56 1.03 5.81 26.99
C GLN A 56 2.31 5.09 26.49
N GLU A 57 3.48 5.45 26.98
CA GLU A 57 4.76 4.81 26.63
C GLU A 57 5.18 3.77 27.68
N VAL A 58 4.21 3.08 28.29
CA VAL A 58 4.42 2.12 29.37
C VAL A 58 4.76 0.72 28.86
N GLY A 59 5.34 -0.09 29.75
CA GLY A 59 5.59 -1.51 29.54
C GLY A 59 6.45 -1.77 28.29
N ASP A 60 5.92 -2.61 27.41
CA ASP A 60 6.63 -3.06 26.21
C ASP A 60 6.48 -2.12 25.00
N PHE A 61 6.08 -0.86 25.17
CA PHE A 61 5.83 0.06 24.06
C PHE A 61 7.01 0.13 23.10
N PHE A 62 8.21 0.43 23.56
CA PHE A 62 9.39 0.56 22.70
C PHE A 62 9.84 -0.78 22.09
N SER A 63 9.71 -1.89 22.82
CA SER A 63 9.99 -3.22 22.27
C SER A 63 8.99 -3.60 21.18
N ASN A 64 7.72 -3.22 21.32
CA ASN A 64 6.70 -3.38 20.29
C ASN A 64 6.99 -2.53 19.05
N LEU A 65 7.48 -1.29 19.19
CA LEU A 65 7.94 -0.49 18.04
C LEU A 65 9.07 -1.21 17.29
N GLN A 66 10.07 -1.72 18.01
CA GLN A 66 11.18 -2.46 17.38
C GLN A 66 10.71 -3.74 16.72
N ARG A 67 9.80 -4.49 17.34
CA ARG A 67 9.20 -5.69 16.75
C ARG A 67 8.43 -5.36 15.46
N THR A 68 7.70 -4.22 15.46
CA THR A 68 6.97 -3.75 14.28
C THR A 68 7.91 -3.40 13.13
N ARG A 69 9.04 -2.72 13.42
CA ARG A 69 10.08 -2.44 12.42
C ARG A 69 10.69 -3.73 11.87
N GLN A 70 10.98 -4.71 12.73
CA GLN A 70 11.50 -6.02 12.29
C GLN A 70 10.54 -6.70 11.32
N LEU A 71 9.26 -6.82 11.68
CA LEU A 71 8.25 -7.45 10.84
C LEU A 71 8.07 -6.70 9.49
N ALA A 72 8.09 -5.38 9.53
CA ALA A 72 7.97 -4.57 8.33
C ALA A 72 9.22 -4.68 7.43
N SER A 73 10.41 -4.70 8.02
CA SER A 73 11.68 -4.85 7.29
C SER A 73 11.78 -6.21 6.61
N ASP A 74 11.33 -7.29 7.27
CA ASP A 74 11.31 -8.63 6.72
C ASP A 74 10.43 -8.71 5.44
N LEU A 75 9.32 -7.96 5.40
CA LEU A 75 8.41 -7.94 4.24
C LEU A 75 9.00 -7.24 3.00
N ILE A 76 9.98 -6.36 3.17
CA ILE A 76 10.56 -5.56 2.08
C ILE A 76 12.07 -5.81 1.88
N GLN A 77 12.62 -6.81 2.58
CA GLN A 77 14.05 -7.19 2.55
C GLN A 77 14.98 -6.02 2.94
N ALA A 78 14.56 -5.24 3.94
CA ALA A 78 15.33 -4.14 4.54
C ALA A 78 15.89 -4.54 5.91
N LYS A 79 16.56 -3.60 6.58
CA LYS A 79 16.93 -3.72 8.00
C LYS A 79 15.91 -2.96 8.86
N PRO A 80 15.69 -3.38 10.12
CA PRO A 80 14.74 -2.69 11.02
C PRO A 80 15.07 -1.21 11.24
N GLU A 81 16.36 -0.87 11.30
CA GLU A 81 16.83 0.51 11.43
C GLU A 81 16.54 1.40 10.22
N ASP A 82 16.21 0.81 9.07
CA ASP A 82 15.87 1.51 7.82
C ASP A 82 14.36 1.78 7.70
N ILE A 83 13.56 1.36 8.71
CA ILE A 83 12.12 1.53 8.73
C ILE A 83 11.72 2.64 9.70
N ALA A 84 11.03 3.66 9.19
CA ALA A 84 10.30 4.62 10.02
C ALA A 84 8.83 4.21 10.13
N LEU A 85 8.28 4.31 11.34
CA LEU A 85 6.86 4.13 11.61
C LEU A 85 6.18 5.50 11.48
N ILE A 86 5.35 5.66 10.46
CA ILE A 86 4.73 6.94 10.14
C ILE A 86 3.19 6.82 10.08
N GLY A 87 2.54 7.93 9.78
CA GLY A 87 1.09 7.98 9.48
C GLY A 87 0.77 7.47 8.07
N PRO A 88 -0.18 8.08 7.36
CA PRO A 88 -0.65 7.59 6.08
C PRO A 88 0.43 7.64 4.99
N THR A 89 0.28 6.79 3.96
CA THR A 89 1.14 6.74 2.76
C THR A 89 1.47 8.14 2.21
N ALA A 90 0.47 9.02 2.16
CA ALA A 90 0.63 10.39 1.69
C ALA A 90 1.72 11.17 2.46
N LEU A 91 1.92 10.90 3.76
CA LEU A 91 2.98 11.55 4.54
C LEU A 91 4.36 11.15 4.00
N GLY A 92 4.61 9.85 3.79
CA GLY A 92 5.90 9.39 3.25
C GLY A 92 6.19 9.94 1.85
N LEU A 93 5.18 9.99 0.96
CA LEU A 93 5.34 10.58 -0.37
C LEU A 93 5.67 12.08 -0.29
N ASN A 94 5.07 12.82 0.65
CA ASN A 94 5.41 14.22 0.89
C ASN A 94 6.79 14.39 1.53
N LEU A 95 7.23 13.48 2.41
CA LEU A 95 8.61 13.50 2.91
C LEU A 95 9.60 13.44 1.75
N VAL A 96 9.36 12.58 0.76
CA VAL A 96 10.22 12.50 -0.45
C VAL A 96 10.16 13.79 -1.27
N ALA A 97 8.94 14.27 -1.60
CA ALA A 97 8.76 15.47 -2.43
C ALA A 97 9.40 16.71 -1.81
N LEU A 98 9.39 16.83 -0.49
CA LEU A 98 9.90 17.99 0.24
C LEU A 98 11.35 17.86 0.66
N GLY A 99 11.84 16.62 0.89
CA GLY A 99 13.18 16.35 1.41
C GLY A 99 14.29 16.25 0.36
N ILE A 100 13.94 16.17 -0.93
CA ILE A 100 14.89 16.23 -2.03
C ILE A 100 15.29 17.69 -2.30
N ASP A 101 16.58 17.95 -2.48
CA ASP A 101 17.11 19.24 -2.88
C ASP A 101 16.87 19.46 -4.38
N TRP A 102 15.77 20.11 -4.70
CA TRP A 102 15.38 20.41 -6.06
C TRP A 102 16.06 21.67 -6.61
N SER A 103 16.50 21.59 -7.85
CA SER A 103 16.94 22.74 -8.64
C SER A 103 15.88 23.12 -9.68
N VAL A 104 15.85 24.39 -10.05
CA VAL A 104 14.96 24.85 -11.14
C VAL A 104 15.31 24.10 -12.43
N GLY A 105 14.31 23.50 -13.05
CA GLY A 105 14.43 22.69 -14.26
C GLY A 105 14.67 21.20 -14.01
N ASP A 106 14.87 20.74 -12.77
CA ASP A 106 14.83 19.31 -12.45
C ASP A 106 13.46 18.71 -12.83
N GLU A 107 13.44 17.42 -13.12
CA GLU A 107 12.22 16.72 -13.52
C GLU A 107 11.86 15.62 -12.54
N VAL A 108 10.55 15.47 -12.32
CA VAL A 108 9.94 14.30 -11.67
C VAL A 108 9.00 13.60 -12.64
N VAL A 109 9.27 12.32 -12.93
CA VAL A 109 8.38 11.49 -13.76
C VAL A 109 7.34 10.85 -12.87
N TYR A 110 6.05 10.98 -13.24
CA TYR A 110 4.93 10.46 -12.47
C TYR A 110 3.74 10.09 -13.37
N TYR A 111 2.75 9.37 -12.83
CA TYR A 111 1.52 9.05 -13.55
C TYR A 111 0.35 9.92 -13.07
N PRO A 112 -0.22 10.83 -13.91
CA PRO A 112 -1.23 11.80 -13.47
C PRO A 112 -2.62 11.19 -13.22
N GLN A 113 -2.87 9.94 -13.64
CA GLN A 113 -4.12 9.22 -13.36
C GLN A 113 -3.95 8.18 -12.25
N ASP A 114 -2.90 8.28 -11.45
CA ASP A 114 -2.74 7.49 -10.22
C ASP A 114 -3.64 8.04 -9.09
N TYR A 115 -3.60 7.36 -7.93
CA TYR A 115 -4.31 7.83 -6.75
C TYR A 115 -3.81 9.23 -6.35
N PRO A 116 -4.72 10.17 -5.98
CA PRO A 116 -4.35 11.58 -5.76
C PRO A 116 -3.17 11.81 -4.81
N SER A 117 -3.01 10.96 -3.79
CA SER A 117 -1.85 11.06 -2.87
C SER A 117 -0.51 10.83 -3.56
N ASN A 118 -0.47 10.08 -4.68
CA ASN A 118 0.72 9.86 -5.50
C ASN A 118 0.73 10.75 -6.76
N VAL A 119 -0.03 11.83 -6.78
CA VAL A 119 -0.08 12.81 -7.87
C VAL A 119 0.22 14.21 -7.37
N TYR A 120 -0.49 14.65 -6.33
CA TYR A 120 -0.41 16.04 -5.87
C TYR A 120 0.97 16.45 -5.36
N PRO A 121 1.72 15.65 -4.58
CA PRO A 121 3.05 16.05 -4.12
C PRO A 121 3.99 16.35 -5.28
N TRP A 122 3.93 15.57 -6.35
CA TRP A 122 4.77 15.75 -7.54
C TRP A 122 4.33 16.92 -8.39
N SER A 123 3.02 17.11 -8.54
CA SER A 123 2.47 18.23 -9.31
C SER A 123 2.74 19.58 -8.66
N ASP A 124 2.76 19.65 -7.33
CA ASP A 124 3.01 20.87 -6.55
C ASP A 124 4.47 21.35 -6.64
N LEU A 125 5.40 20.46 -6.98
CA LEU A 125 6.81 20.83 -7.18
C LEU A 125 7.02 21.89 -8.26
N ARG A 126 6.01 22.15 -9.13
CA ARG A 126 6.03 23.30 -10.07
C ARG A 126 6.29 24.62 -9.38
N ARG A 127 5.79 24.83 -8.14
CA ARG A 127 6.07 26.07 -7.38
C ARG A 127 7.54 26.23 -7.01
N LYS A 128 8.33 25.14 -7.03
CA LYS A 128 9.79 25.15 -6.83
C LYS A 128 10.57 25.23 -8.16
N GLY A 129 9.88 25.39 -9.29
CA GLY A 129 10.52 25.40 -10.62
C GLY A 129 10.86 24.00 -11.15
N VAL A 130 10.43 22.93 -10.49
CA VAL A 130 10.56 21.55 -10.97
C VAL A 130 9.54 21.29 -12.07
N ARG A 131 9.88 20.49 -13.06
CA ARG A 131 9.03 20.10 -14.17
C ARG A 131 8.44 18.67 -13.96
N PRO A 132 7.17 18.52 -13.58
CA PRO A 132 6.53 17.22 -13.55
C PRO A 132 6.31 16.68 -14.97
N VAL A 133 6.86 15.50 -15.25
CA VAL A 133 6.75 14.80 -16.54
C VAL A 133 5.71 13.71 -16.41
N ALA A 134 4.58 13.89 -17.12
CA ALA A 134 3.45 12.99 -17.04
C ALA A 134 3.63 11.78 -17.95
N LEU A 135 3.58 10.57 -17.40
CA LEU A 135 3.48 9.33 -18.19
C LEU A 135 2.12 9.24 -18.88
N LYS A 136 2.12 8.77 -20.12
CA LYS A 136 0.92 8.59 -20.95
C LYS A 136 0.89 7.18 -21.51
N PRO A 137 0.49 6.18 -20.72
CA PRO A 137 0.35 4.83 -21.22
C PRO A 137 -0.79 4.73 -22.24
N GLU A 138 -0.70 3.80 -23.16
CA GLU A 138 -1.74 3.51 -24.13
C GLU A 138 -3.03 3.04 -23.44
N ASN A 139 -2.89 2.16 -22.48
CA ASN A 139 -3.99 1.70 -21.65
C ASN A 139 -3.85 2.25 -20.22
N PRO A 140 -4.93 2.75 -19.59
CA PRO A 140 -4.87 3.34 -18.26
C PRO A 140 -4.22 2.42 -17.22
N GLY A 141 -3.23 2.95 -16.50
CA GLY A 141 -2.50 2.24 -15.45
C GLY A 141 -1.44 1.25 -15.92
N GLN A 142 -1.33 0.94 -17.21
CA GLN A 142 -0.32 0.03 -17.76
C GLN A 142 1.02 0.76 -17.97
N ILE A 143 1.74 0.96 -16.88
CA ILE A 143 3.06 1.59 -16.93
C ILE A 143 4.11 0.50 -17.15
N THR A 144 4.74 0.51 -18.33
CA THR A 144 5.80 -0.44 -18.70
C THR A 144 7.19 0.17 -18.48
N PRO A 145 8.24 -0.66 -18.31
CA PRO A 145 9.61 -0.16 -18.21
C PRO A 145 10.01 0.69 -19.42
N GLU A 146 9.62 0.30 -20.64
CA GLU A 146 9.93 1.03 -21.88
C GLU A 146 9.33 2.44 -21.87
N LEU A 147 8.06 2.56 -21.41
CA LEU A 147 7.39 3.85 -21.29
C LEU A 147 8.12 4.77 -20.29
N VAL A 148 8.53 4.22 -19.16
CA VAL A 148 9.32 4.98 -18.17
C VAL A 148 10.63 5.42 -18.77
N MET A 149 11.40 4.51 -19.38
CA MET A 149 12.71 4.81 -19.98
C MET A 149 12.62 5.85 -21.10
N ALA A 150 11.58 5.80 -21.92
CA ALA A 150 11.35 6.78 -22.98
C ALA A 150 10.97 8.18 -22.46
N SER A 151 10.55 8.30 -21.21
CA SER A 151 10.15 9.56 -20.58
C SER A 151 11.30 10.27 -19.87
N LEU A 152 12.45 9.61 -19.72
CA LEU A 152 13.60 10.16 -19.01
C LEU A 152 14.39 11.16 -19.85
N SER A 153 14.96 12.15 -19.19
CA SER A 153 15.93 13.11 -19.76
C SER A 153 17.15 13.26 -18.84
N SER A 154 18.12 14.04 -19.26
CA SER A 154 19.28 14.41 -18.40
C SER A 154 18.91 15.28 -17.19
N LYS A 155 17.66 15.73 -17.11
CA LYS A 155 17.12 16.52 -16.00
C LYS A 155 16.25 15.70 -15.04
N THR A 156 15.96 14.46 -15.37
CA THR A 156 15.13 13.59 -14.53
C THR A 156 15.90 13.25 -13.24
N LYS A 157 15.34 13.67 -12.11
CA LYS A 157 15.91 13.45 -10.78
C LYS A 157 15.18 12.36 -10.00
N LEU A 158 13.88 12.24 -10.21
CA LEU A 158 13.02 11.27 -9.52
C LEU A 158 12.02 10.64 -10.49
N VAL A 159 11.79 9.35 -10.33
CA VAL A 159 10.60 8.64 -10.82
C VAL A 159 9.75 8.25 -9.61
N ALA A 160 8.46 8.60 -9.61
CA ALA A 160 7.53 8.32 -8.52
C ALA A 160 6.29 7.60 -9.06
N LEU A 161 6.13 6.32 -8.70
CA LEU A 161 5.07 5.45 -9.24
C LEU A 161 4.47 4.57 -8.15
N SER A 162 3.25 4.08 -8.38
CA SER A 162 2.64 3.04 -7.55
C SER A 162 3.12 1.66 -7.98
N SER A 163 3.40 0.79 -7.01
CA SER A 163 3.74 -0.62 -7.22
C SER A 163 2.62 -1.43 -7.87
N CYS A 164 1.37 -0.98 -7.67
CA CYS A 164 0.17 -1.53 -8.30
C CYS A 164 -0.86 -0.40 -8.44
N HIS A 165 -1.41 -0.22 -9.64
CA HIS A 165 -2.36 0.85 -9.91
C HIS A 165 -3.69 0.60 -9.18
N TYR A 166 -4.13 1.58 -8.38
CA TYR A 166 -5.26 1.45 -7.44
C TYR A 166 -6.59 1.11 -8.11
N LEU A 167 -6.79 1.53 -9.38
CA LEU A 167 -8.02 1.33 -10.11
C LEU A 167 -7.98 0.04 -10.96
N THR A 168 -6.96 -0.11 -11.78
CA THR A 168 -6.89 -1.18 -12.78
C THR A 168 -6.26 -2.47 -12.26
N GLY A 169 -5.51 -2.39 -11.15
CA GLY A 169 -4.78 -3.51 -10.58
C GLY A 169 -3.55 -3.93 -11.38
N TYR A 170 -3.09 -3.12 -12.34
CA TYR A 170 -1.84 -3.38 -13.06
C TYR A 170 -0.66 -3.28 -12.11
N ARG A 171 0.09 -4.37 -11.93
CA ARG A 171 1.29 -4.43 -11.11
C ARG A 171 2.51 -4.00 -11.92
N LEU A 172 3.23 -3.02 -11.38
CA LEU A 172 4.41 -2.43 -11.98
C LEU A 172 5.59 -3.42 -11.94
N ASP A 173 6.33 -3.52 -13.03
CA ASP A 173 7.67 -4.15 -13.03
C ASP A 173 8.71 -3.15 -12.47
N TYR A 174 8.61 -2.89 -11.15
CA TYR A 174 9.46 -1.94 -10.47
C TYR A 174 10.92 -2.40 -10.41
N GLN A 175 11.18 -3.70 -10.50
CA GLN A 175 12.54 -4.25 -10.45
C GLN A 175 13.32 -3.88 -11.71
N THR A 176 12.75 -4.13 -12.90
CA THR A 176 13.36 -3.72 -14.16
C THR A 176 13.54 -2.22 -14.23
N ILE A 177 12.52 -1.44 -13.82
CA ILE A 177 12.61 0.02 -13.76
C ILE A 177 13.73 0.46 -12.81
N GLY A 178 13.79 -0.08 -11.59
CA GLY A 178 14.77 0.30 -10.57
C GLY A 178 16.20 0.03 -11.00
N VAL A 179 16.47 -1.11 -11.64
CA VAL A 179 17.80 -1.42 -12.21
C VAL A 179 18.23 -0.36 -13.21
N GLU A 180 17.34 0.04 -14.12
CA GLU A 180 17.65 1.02 -15.15
C GLU A 180 17.80 2.44 -14.60
N LEU A 181 16.98 2.83 -13.61
CA LEU A 181 17.10 4.13 -12.94
C LEU A 181 18.40 4.24 -12.14
N LYS A 182 18.78 3.18 -11.42
CA LYS A 182 20.02 3.13 -10.64
C LYS A 182 21.26 3.31 -11.51
N LYS A 183 21.31 2.69 -12.71
CA LYS A 183 22.40 2.89 -13.68
C LYS A 183 22.57 4.35 -14.13
N ARG A 184 21.49 5.14 -14.04
CA ARG A 184 21.43 6.54 -14.49
C ARG A 184 21.54 7.54 -13.33
N GLY A 185 21.62 7.05 -12.08
CA GLY A 185 21.64 7.90 -10.89
C GLY A 185 20.32 8.63 -10.65
N ILE A 186 19.18 8.08 -11.13
CA ILE A 186 17.85 8.65 -10.96
C ILE A 186 17.18 7.96 -9.77
N LEU A 187 16.62 8.75 -8.85
CA LEU A 187 15.94 8.26 -7.66
C LEU A 187 14.59 7.59 -8.01
N PHE A 188 14.22 6.58 -7.23
CA PHE A 188 12.96 5.86 -7.41
C PHE A 188 12.14 5.83 -6.13
N CYS A 189 10.94 6.44 -6.15
CA CYS A 189 9.95 6.41 -5.07
C CYS A 189 8.79 5.50 -5.45
N LEU A 190 8.49 4.53 -4.58
CA LEU A 190 7.44 3.55 -4.79
C LEU A 190 6.32 3.71 -3.75
N ASP A 191 5.13 4.11 -4.19
CA ASP A 191 3.91 3.97 -3.39
C ASP A 191 3.49 2.49 -3.39
N SER A 192 3.65 1.83 -2.23
CA SER A 192 3.43 0.39 -2.10
C SER A 192 2.14 0.01 -1.39
N ILE A 193 1.22 0.95 -1.18
CA ILE A 193 -0.02 0.68 -0.43
C ILE A 193 -0.92 -0.38 -1.08
N GLN A 194 -0.80 -0.63 -2.39
CA GLN A 194 -1.56 -1.65 -3.09
C GLN A 194 -0.80 -2.99 -3.24
N SER A 195 0.42 -3.08 -2.72
CA SER A 195 1.27 -4.27 -2.85
C SER A 195 1.80 -4.79 -1.52
N LEU A 196 2.08 -3.92 -0.55
CA LEU A 196 2.66 -4.33 0.73
C LEU A 196 1.69 -5.27 1.49
N GLY A 197 2.15 -6.50 1.78
CA GLY A 197 1.32 -7.58 2.35
C GLY A 197 0.56 -8.42 1.33
N ALA A 198 0.50 -7.98 0.05
CA ALA A 198 -0.14 -8.71 -1.05
C ALA A 198 0.87 -9.39 -1.99
N THR A 199 2.04 -8.76 -2.17
CA THR A 199 3.11 -9.26 -3.05
C THR A 199 4.47 -8.97 -2.44
N PRO A 200 5.50 -9.81 -2.68
CA PRO A 200 6.86 -9.55 -2.23
C PRO A 200 7.38 -8.22 -2.79
N ILE A 201 8.12 -7.51 -1.94
CA ILE A 201 8.83 -6.28 -2.31
C ILE A 201 10.29 -6.43 -1.89
N ASP A 202 11.21 -5.94 -2.73
CA ASP A 202 12.63 -5.91 -2.48
C ASP A 202 13.15 -4.48 -2.67
N VAL A 203 13.60 -3.86 -1.59
CA VAL A 203 14.05 -2.47 -1.58
C VAL A 203 15.37 -2.23 -2.30
N GLN A 204 16.11 -3.28 -2.70
CA GLN A 204 17.35 -3.11 -3.46
C GLN A 204 17.15 -2.37 -4.80
N PHE A 205 15.92 -2.36 -5.31
CA PHE A 205 15.54 -1.75 -6.59
C PHE A 205 14.92 -0.35 -6.46
N ILE A 206 14.75 0.16 -5.24
CA ILE A 206 14.07 1.45 -4.97
C ILE A 206 14.83 2.26 -3.94
N ASP A 207 14.58 3.56 -3.90
CA ASP A 207 15.19 4.48 -2.94
C ASP A 207 14.24 4.87 -1.82
N PHE A 208 12.93 4.94 -2.11
CA PHE A 208 11.91 5.30 -1.15
C PHE A 208 10.69 4.40 -1.30
N LEU A 209 10.09 4.03 -0.17
CA LEU A 209 8.81 3.32 -0.13
C LEU A 209 7.92 3.92 0.95
N SER A 210 6.63 4.05 0.64
CA SER A 210 5.62 4.40 1.63
C SER A 210 4.38 3.51 1.49
N ALA A 211 3.84 3.04 2.62
CA ALA A 211 2.59 2.29 2.67
C ALA A 211 1.93 2.38 4.04
N ASP A 212 0.64 2.70 4.09
CA ASP A 212 -0.22 2.58 5.26
C ASP A 212 -0.74 1.13 5.41
N SER A 213 -1.13 0.71 6.61
CA SER A 213 -1.53 -0.67 6.90
C SER A 213 -3.00 -1.01 6.59
N HIS A 214 -3.85 -0.04 6.30
CA HIS A 214 -5.31 -0.20 6.23
C HIS A 214 -5.85 -0.92 5.00
N LYS A 215 -5.00 -1.51 4.14
CA LYS A 215 -5.43 -2.27 2.94
C LYS A 215 -4.97 -3.72 3.03
N TRP A 216 -3.92 -4.05 2.31
CA TRP A 216 -3.44 -5.44 2.18
C TRP A 216 -2.68 -5.95 3.42
N LEU A 217 -2.26 -5.06 4.31
CA LEU A 217 -1.74 -5.44 5.62
C LEU A 217 -2.85 -5.73 6.65
N LEU A 218 -4.13 -5.39 6.40
CA LEU A 218 -5.28 -5.61 7.29
C LEU A 218 -5.15 -4.90 8.65
N GLY A 219 -4.38 -3.81 8.70
CA GLY A 219 -4.11 -3.02 9.90
C GLY A 219 -4.96 -1.76 10.01
N PRO A 220 -4.79 -0.97 11.08
CA PRO A 220 -5.50 0.28 11.28
C PRO A 220 -5.13 1.38 10.29
N LEU A 221 -6.05 2.33 10.09
CA LEU A 221 -5.80 3.59 9.38
C LEU A 221 -4.74 4.43 10.12
N GLY A 222 -3.87 5.11 9.37
CA GLY A 222 -2.92 6.07 9.93
C GLY A 222 -1.78 5.44 10.74
N ALA A 223 -1.49 4.19 10.50
CA ALA A 223 -0.29 3.50 10.94
C ALA A 223 0.37 2.82 9.75
N GLY A 224 1.53 3.28 9.35
CA GLY A 224 2.22 2.83 8.16
C GLY A 224 3.73 2.84 8.30
N ILE A 225 4.40 2.49 7.24
CA ILE A 225 5.86 2.46 7.15
C ILE A 225 6.38 3.40 6.08
N PHE A 226 7.58 3.90 6.33
CA PHE A 226 8.38 4.60 5.36
C PHE A 226 9.79 4.00 5.36
N TYR A 227 10.28 3.71 4.18
CA TYR A 227 11.67 3.32 3.92
C TYR A 227 12.33 4.40 3.10
N ALA A 228 13.54 4.77 3.48
CA ALA A 228 14.44 5.57 2.66
C ALA A 228 15.81 4.89 2.65
N ASN A 229 16.40 4.73 1.46
CA ASN A 229 17.71 4.12 1.28
C ASN A 229 18.76 4.86 2.14
N PRO A 230 19.41 4.20 3.12
CA PRO A 230 20.38 4.86 4.01
C PRO A 230 21.55 5.51 3.29
N ALA A 231 21.91 5.02 2.11
CA ALA A 231 22.97 5.61 1.29
C ALA A 231 22.64 7.05 0.82
N LEU A 232 21.39 7.48 0.96
CA LEU A 232 20.95 8.82 0.57
C LEU A 232 20.87 9.80 1.75
N TYR A 233 21.11 9.38 2.99
CA TYR A 233 20.87 10.21 4.18
C TYR A 233 21.67 11.51 4.23
N ASP A 234 22.78 11.60 3.53
CA ASP A 234 23.57 12.83 3.38
C ASP A 234 23.02 13.78 2.30
N GLN A 235 22.14 13.28 1.41
CA GLN A 235 21.58 14.02 0.29
C GLN A 235 20.05 14.18 0.39
N PHE A 236 19.43 13.50 1.34
CA PHE A 236 18.00 13.51 1.58
C PHE A 236 17.70 13.95 3.01
N HIS A 237 17.24 15.20 3.15
CA HIS A 237 17.01 15.81 4.44
C HIS A 237 15.56 15.68 4.90
N PRO A 238 15.30 15.22 6.14
CA PRO A 238 13.96 15.20 6.68
C PRO A 238 13.36 16.62 6.67
N PRO A 239 12.24 16.84 5.94
CA PRO A 239 11.66 18.18 5.79
C PRO A 239 10.84 18.64 6.99
N LEU A 240 10.55 17.72 7.90
CA LEU A 240 9.80 17.96 9.13
C LEU A 240 10.69 17.72 10.34
N LEU A 241 10.60 18.61 11.32
CA LEU A 241 11.44 18.60 12.52
C LEU A 241 10.58 18.49 13.79
N GLY A 242 11.05 17.68 14.72
CA GLY A 242 10.45 17.51 16.03
C GLY A 242 11.44 16.87 17.00
N SER A 243 11.02 16.62 18.24
CA SER A 243 11.91 16.14 19.30
C SER A 243 12.38 14.69 19.15
N TRP A 244 11.74 13.90 18.28
CA TRP A 244 12.04 12.47 18.14
C TRP A 244 12.97 12.15 16.99
N ASN A 245 13.04 13.00 15.99
CA ASN A 245 13.86 12.75 14.78
C ASN A 245 15.24 13.41 14.83
N VAL A 246 15.50 14.20 15.89
CA VAL A 246 16.78 14.85 16.14
C VAL A 246 17.32 14.49 17.52
N HIS A 247 18.64 14.60 17.70
CA HIS A 247 19.25 14.42 19.01
C HIS A 247 18.86 15.58 19.96
N SER A 248 18.00 15.28 20.93
CA SER A 248 17.51 16.23 21.94
C SER A 248 17.66 15.64 23.34
N PRO A 249 18.88 15.57 23.91
CA PRO A 249 19.12 15.00 25.24
C PRO A 249 18.22 15.64 26.29
N GLY A 250 17.49 14.82 27.03
CA GLY A 250 16.52 15.30 28.03
C GLY A 250 15.37 16.12 27.43
N PHE A 251 15.07 16.00 26.15
CA PHE A 251 14.12 16.81 25.39
C PHE A 251 14.42 18.31 25.39
N VAL A 252 15.69 18.68 25.58
CA VAL A 252 16.15 20.07 25.49
C VAL A 252 16.64 20.35 24.06
N ALA A 253 16.09 21.41 23.47
CA ALA A 253 16.51 21.84 22.13
C ALA A 253 17.99 22.21 22.09
N GLN A 254 18.69 21.79 21.05
CA GLN A 254 20.11 22.08 20.81
C GLN A 254 20.27 23.15 19.73
N GLU A 255 21.38 23.89 19.76
CA GLU A 255 21.70 24.86 18.70
C GLU A 255 21.96 24.18 17.35
N GLU A 256 22.63 23.02 17.39
CA GLU A 256 22.93 22.23 16.19
C GLU A 256 21.88 21.15 15.99
N ILE A 257 21.27 21.11 14.80
CA ILE A 257 20.34 20.07 14.41
C ILE A 257 21.13 18.85 13.96
N ARG A 258 21.06 17.75 14.71
CA ARG A 258 21.64 16.46 14.36
C ARG A 258 20.53 15.42 14.25
N PHE A 259 20.29 14.92 13.05
CA PHE A 259 19.35 13.82 12.84
C PHE A 259 19.89 12.48 13.38
N HIS A 260 18.99 11.57 13.73
CA HIS A 260 19.37 10.18 13.98
C HIS A 260 19.98 9.56 12.71
N SER A 261 20.93 8.63 12.88
CA SER A 261 21.58 7.90 11.80
C SER A 261 20.70 6.80 11.16
N THR A 262 19.54 6.51 11.76
CA THR A 262 18.56 5.52 11.31
C THR A 262 17.33 6.20 10.71
N ALA A 263 16.37 5.40 10.21
CA ALA A 263 15.09 5.92 9.71
C ALA A 263 14.25 6.65 10.77
N GLN A 264 14.60 6.55 12.05
CA GLN A 264 14.00 7.37 13.11
C GLN A 264 14.09 8.87 12.80
N ARG A 265 15.04 9.30 11.95
CA ARG A 265 15.16 10.68 11.45
C ARG A 265 13.93 11.19 10.71
N PHE A 266 12.97 10.33 10.37
CA PHE A 266 11.68 10.67 9.75
C PHE A 266 10.50 10.62 10.71
N GLU A 267 10.72 10.24 11.98
CA GLU A 267 9.70 10.13 13.03
C GLU A 267 9.72 11.40 13.91
N ILE A 268 8.86 12.36 13.58
CA ILE A 268 8.97 13.74 14.10
C ILE A 268 8.52 13.93 15.56
N GLY A 269 7.72 13.01 16.09
CA GLY A 269 7.16 13.17 17.44
C GLY A 269 6.41 11.95 17.93
N SER A 270 5.53 12.14 18.90
CA SER A 270 4.73 11.07 19.50
C SER A 270 3.98 10.27 18.45
N MET A 271 4.13 8.96 18.51
CA MET A 271 3.62 8.03 17.51
C MET A 271 2.16 7.65 17.80
N ASN A 272 1.46 7.18 16.76
CA ASN A 272 0.14 6.55 16.90
C ASN A 272 0.29 5.15 17.53
N GLY A 273 0.46 5.08 18.85
CA GLY A 273 0.67 3.82 19.58
C GLY A 273 -0.44 2.80 19.33
N LEU A 274 -1.70 3.21 19.45
CA LEU A 274 -2.86 2.35 19.18
C LEU A 274 -2.82 1.74 17.76
N GLY A 275 -2.57 2.58 16.75
CA GLY A 275 -2.46 2.12 15.36
C GLY A 275 -1.28 1.17 15.16
N ILE A 276 -0.14 1.45 15.78
CA ILE A 276 1.07 0.62 15.65
C ILE A 276 0.87 -0.76 16.29
N MET A 277 0.20 -0.85 17.46
CA MET A 277 -0.10 -2.15 18.09
C MET A 277 -1.00 -3.00 17.19
N GLY A 278 -2.03 -2.40 16.60
CA GLY A 278 -2.89 -3.08 15.63
C GLY A 278 -2.13 -3.49 14.36
N MET A 279 -1.28 -2.61 13.82
CA MET A 279 -0.43 -2.90 12.67
C MET A 279 0.55 -4.04 12.96
N LYS A 280 1.19 -4.06 14.13
CA LYS A 280 2.07 -5.16 14.56
C LYS A 280 1.36 -6.51 14.50
N ALA A 281 0.17 -6.60 15.10
CA ALA A 281 -0.60 -7.84 15.10
C ALA A 281 -1.00 -8.30 13.69
N SER A 282 -1.30 -7.37 12.80
CA SER A 282 -1.57 -7.66 11.39
C SER A 282 -0.32 -8.14 10.64
N LEU A 283 0.82 -7.49 10.84
CA LEU A 283 2.12 -7.90 10.28
C LEU A 283 2.52 -9.31 10.72
N GLU A 284 2.24 -9.69 11.98
CA GLU A 284 2.46 -11.06 12.49
C GLU A 284 1.64 -12.10 11.72
N ILE A 285 0.39 -11.79 11.36
CA ILE A 285 -0.44 -12.67 10.52
C ILE A 285 0.17 -12.80 9.13
N ILE A 286 0.46 -11.69 8.46
CA ILE A 286 1.04 -11.67 7.10
C ILE A 286 2.38 -12.43 7.07
N SER A 287 3.26 -12.17 8.04
CA SER A 287 4.55 -12.85 8.17
C SER A 287 4.40 -14.36 8.40
N SER A 288 3.44 -14.77 9.23
CA SER A 288 3.22 -16.21 9.52
C SER A 288 2.68 -17.00 8.31
N LEU A 289 1.93 -16.32 7.43
CA LEU A 289 1.39 -16.91 6.20
C LEU A 289 2.42 -16.93 5.06
N GLY A 290 3.33 -15.96 5.06
CA GLY A 290 4.27 -15.74 3.97
C GLY A 290 3.63 -14.99 2.79
N VAL A 291 4.28 -13.89 2.37
CA VAL A 291 3.74 -13.00 1.33
C VAL A 291 3.68 -13.66 -0.05
N GLU A 292 4.55 -14.61 -0.34
CA GLU A 292 4.53 -15.41 -1.58
C GLU A 292 3.30 -16.32 -1.65
N ALA A 293 2.94 -16.96 -0.54
CA ALA A 293 1.74 -17.79 -0.46
C ALA A 293 0.48 -16.91 -0.59
N ILE A 294 0.48 -15.72 0.02
CA ILE A 294 -0.60 -14.73 -0.13
C ILE A 294 -0.71 -14.30 -1.59
N GLN A 295 0.38 -13.93 -2.24
CA GLN A 295 0.39 -13.54 -3.65
C GLN A 295 -0.18 -14.65 -4.54
N SER A 296 0.29 -15.88 -4.37
CA SER A 296 -0.17 -17.03 -5.14
C SER A 296 -1.69 -17.22 -4.99
N ARG A 297 -2.21 -17.07 -3.78
CA ARG A 297 -3.64 -17.14 -3.50
C ARG A 297 -4.42 -15.98 -4.15
N LEU A 298 -3.90 -14.76 -4.09
CA LEU A 298 -4.54 -13.58 -4.71
C LEU A 298 -4.62 -13.72 -6.23
N ILE A 299 -3.57 -14.20 -6.88
CA ILE A 299 -3.56 -14.44 -8.33
C ILE A 299 -4.54 -15.55 -8.71
N PHE A 300 -4.63 -16.63 -7.93
CA PHE A 300 -5.63 -17.67 -8.11
C PHE A 300 -7.05 -17.12 -8.02
N LEU A 301 -7.36 -16.31 -7.00
CA LEU A 301 -8.65 -15.65 -6.82
C LEU A 301 -8.97 -14.67 -7.96
N HIS A 302 -7.96 -13.91 -8.40
CA HIS A 302 -8.09 -13.01 -9.55
C HIS A 302 -8.53 -13.77 -10.81
N ARG A 303 -7.85 -14.86 -11.14
CA ARG A 303 -8.16 -15.68 -12.33
C ARG A 303 -9.56 -16.27 -12.25
N SER A 304 -9.93 -16.85 -11.09
CA SER A 304 -11.25 -17.42 -10.85
C SER A 304 -12.35 -16.38 -11.05
N LEU A 305 -12.22 -15.22 -10.39
CA LEU A 305 -13.22 -14.15 -10.48
C LEU A 305 -13.30 -13.55 -11.90
N ARG A 306 -12.15 -13.30 -12.55
CA ARG A 306 -12.07 -12.82 -13.92
C ARG A 306 -12.84 -13.73 -14.88
N SER A 307 -12.55 -15.03 -14.86
CA SER A 307 -13.21 -16.02 -15.72
C SER A 307 -14.74 -16.03 -15.54
N LYS A 308 -15.18 -15.99 -14.30
CA LYS A 308 -16.62 -15.97 -13.96
C LYS A 308 -17.30 -14.68 -14.46
N LEU A 309 -16.69 -13.52 -14.31
CA LEU A 309 -17.23 -12.23 -14.77
C LEU A 309 -17.25 -12.14 -16.30
N GLN A 310 -16.19 -12.60 -16.98
CA GLN A 310 -16.15 -12.68 -18.44
C GLN A 310 -17.26 -13.58 -19.01
N SER A 311 -17.57 -14.70 -18.35
CA SER A 311 -18.67 -15.58 -18.78
C SER A 311 -20.05 -14.92 -18.74
N LEU A 312 -20.21 -13.81 -18.02
CA LEU A 312 -21.41 -12.97 -17.99
C LEU A 312 -21.34 -11.74 -18.92
N GLY A 313 -20.32 -11.66 -19.79
CA GLY A 313 -20.15 -10.57 -20.72
C GLY A 313 -19.64 -9.28 -20.07
N TRP A 314 -18.98 -9.37 -18.89
CA TRP A 314 -18.30 -8.22 -18.32
C TRP A 314 -16.92 -8.03 -18.99
N GLU A 315 -16.58 -6.80 -19.33
CA GLU A 315 -15.24 -6.43 -19.72
C GLU A 315 -14.37 -6.32 -18.49
N VAL A 316 -13.28 -7.07 -18.43
CA VAL A 316 -12.32 -7.08 -17.32
C VAL A 316 -11.07 -6.34 -17.74
N LEU A 317 -10.68 -5.26 -17.06
CA LEU A 317 -9.56 -4.40 -17.45
C LEU A 317 -8.22 -5.14 -17.50
N SER A 318 -8.08 -6.22 -16.72
CA SER A 318 -6.87 -7.06 -16.67
C SER A 318 -6.84 -8.17 -17.74
N GLU A 319 -7.72 -8.17 -18.74
CA GLU A 319 -7.80 -9.23 -19.74
C GLU A 319 -6.50 -9.40 -20.55
N SER A 320 -5.90 -8.28 -20.93
CA SER A 320 -4.66 -8.25 -21.73
C SER A 320 -3.37 -8.20 -20.91
N TYR A 321 -3.46 -8.26 -19.55
CA TYR A 321 -2.26 -8.16 -18.73
C TYR A 321 -1.41 -9.42 -18.79
N PRO A 322 -0.07 -9.28 -18.86
CA PRO A 322 0.80 -10.40 -18.64
C PRO A 322 0.62 -10.93 -17.22
N GLU A 323 0.87 -12.21 -17.04
CA GLU A 323 0.72 -12.89 -15.75
C GLU A 323 1.46 -12.17 -14.60
N SER A 324 2.66 -11.66 -14.92
CA SER A 324 3.49 -10.90 -13.98
C SER A 324 2.88 -9.58 -13.51
N ALA A 325 1.92 -9.02 -14.25
CA ALA A 325 1.25 -7.77 -13.93
C ALA A 325 -0.11 -7.95 -13.22
N LEU A 326 -0.53 -9.20 -12.94
CA LEU A 326 -1.75 -9.46 -12.18
C LEU A 326 -1.56 -9.14 -10.70
N SER A 327 -2.63 -8.68 -10.05
CA SER A 327 -2.72 -8.39 -8.62
C SER A 327 -4.00 -8.95 -8.01
N GLY A 328 -4.28 -8.67 -6.74
CA GLY A 328 -5.57 -9.01 -6.10
C GLY A 328 -6.74 -8.13 -6.56
N ILE A 329 -6.55 -7.17 -7.46
CA ILE A 329 -7.58 -6.23 -7.92
C ILE A 329 -8.15 -6.70 -9.26
N VAL A 330 -9.48 -6.84 -9.33
CA VAL A 330 -10.24 -7.16 -10.56
C VAL A 330 -11.24 -6.05 -10.80
N THR A 331 -11.01 -5.22 -11.81
CA THR A 331 -11.88 -4.11 -12.15
C THR A 331 -12.61 -4.38 -13.46
N VAL A 332 -13.90 -4.10 -13.46
CA VAL A 332 -14.79 -4.46 -14.57
C VAL A 332 -15.74 -3.34 -14.92
N ARG A 333 -16.21 -3.38 -16.17
CA ARG A 333 -17.35 -2.60 -16.65
C ARG A 333 -18.27 -3.46 -17.51
N LYS A 334 -19.49 -2.97 -17.69
CA LYS A 334 -20.46 -3.59 -18.60
C LYS A 334 -21.20 -2.48 -19.31
N TRP A 335 -20.95 -2.35 -20.61
CA TRP A 335 -21.59 -1.33 -21.43
C TRP A 335 -23.10 -1.55 -21.50
N GLY A 336 -23.87 -0.47 -21.43
CA GLY A 336 -25.33 -0.53 -21.40
C GLY A 336 -25.95 -0.90 -20.06
N SER A 337 -25.15 -1.13 -19.02
CA SER A 337 -25.65 -1.39 -17.65
C SER A 337 -25.46 -0.16 -16.77
N ASP A 338 -26.44 0.14 -15.90
CA ASP A 338 -26.24 1.13 -14.83
C ASP A 338 -25.44 0.49 -13.68
N LEU A 339 -24.17 0.86 -13.58
CA LEU A 339 -23.29 0.32 -12.55
C LEU A 339 -23.60 0.86 -11.14
N ASN A 340 -24.38 1.94 -11.00
CA ASN A 340 -24.87 2.38 -9.69
C ASN A 340 -25.93 1.41 -9.17
N GLU A 341 -26.85 0.98 -10.04
CA GLU A 341 -27.84 -0.05 -9.70
C GLU A 341 -27.18 -1.39 -9.38
N VAL A 342 -26.19 -1.80 -10.18
CA VAL A 342 -25.42 -3.02 -9.92
C VAL A 342 -24.68 -2.94 -8.58
N TYR A 343 -24.02 -1.81 -8.29
CA TYR A 343 -23.34 -1.57 -7.01
C TYR A 343 -24.32 -1.64 -5.84
N LYS A 344 -25.49 -1.00 -5.98
CA LYS A 344 -26.54 -1.04 -4.98
C LYS A 344 -27.03 -2.47 -4.74
N LYS A 345 -27.31 -3.24 -5.80
CA LYS A 345 -27.74 -4.64 -5.72
C LYS A 345 -26.74 -5.53 -4.98
N LEU A 346 -25.44 -5.38 -5.28
CA LEU A 346 -24.39 -6.10 -4.57
C LEU A 346 -24.34 -5.71 -3.09
N THR A 347 -24.44 -4.41 -2.79
CA THR A 347 -24.39 -3.89 -1.42
C THR A 347 -25.60 -4.37 -0.60
N ASP A 348 -26.81 -4.31 -1.16
CA ASP A 348 -28.04 -4.77 -0.51
C ASP A 348 -27.99 -6.30 -0.22
N ALA A 349 -27.25 -7.06 -1.03
CA ALA A 349 -26.99 -8.48 -0.82
C ALA A 349 -25.79 -8.79 0.11
N GLY A 350 -25.21 -7.78 0.78
CA GLY A 350 -24.09 -7.95 1.70
C GLY A 350 -22.71 -8.13 1.03
N VAL A 351 -22.62 -7.86 -0.27
CA VAL A 351 -21.33 -7.90 -1.00
C VAL A 351 -20.68 -6.51 -0.98
N VAL A 352 -19.49 -6.40 -0.41
CA VAL A 352 -18.74 -5.15 -0.33
C VAL A 352 -17.74 -5.08 -1.47
N VAL A 353 -17.96 -4.14 -2.38
CA VAL A 353 -17.08 -3.82 -3.52
C VAL A 353 -16.84 -2.31 -3.58
N SER A 354 -16.11 -1.84 -4.57
CA SER A 354 -15.94 -0.38 -4.77
C SER A 354 -16.51 0.06 -6.11
N LEU A 355 -17.42 1.03 -6.09
CA LEU A 355 -17.76 1.80 -7.29
C LEU A 355 -16.67 2.84 -7.51
N ARG A 356 -16.13 2.91 -8.71
CA ARG A 356 -15.03 3.81 -9.10
C ARG A 356 -15.33 4.41 -10.47
N TRP A 357 -14.57 5.42 -10.83
CA TRP A 357 -14.68 6.10 -12.13
C TRP A 357 -13.30 6.18 -12.79
N ASP A 358 -13.26 6.00 -14.09
CA ASP A 358 -12.07 6.27 -14.88
C ASP A 358 -11.89 7.80 -15.11
N ALA A 359 -10.82 8.19 -15.79
CA ALA A 359 -10.52 9.59 -16.10
C ALA A 359 -11.60 10.26 -16.99
N ASN A 360 -12.38 9.47 -17.72
CA ASN A 360 -13.48 9.92 -18.56
C ASN A 360 -14.84 9.92 -17.81
N LYS A 361 -14.82 9.68 -16.50
CA LYS A 361 -15.99 9.57 -15.62
C LYS A 361 -16.92 8.39 -15.94
N ASN A 362 -16.41 7.36 -16.61
CA ASN A 362 -17.16 6.13 -16.79
C ASN A 362 -17.11 5.31 -15.48
N PRO A 363 -18.25 4.79 -14.99
CA PRO A 363 -18.30 4.00 -13.79
C PRO A 363 -17.66 2.60 -14.00
N LEU A 364 -17.07 2.09 -12.94
CA LEU A 364 -16.40 0.79 -12.87
C LEU A 364 -16.72 0.12 -11.53
N ILE A 365 -16.86 -1.20 -11.51
CA ILE A 365 -16.89 -1.98 -10.27
C ILE A 365 -15.52 -2.59 -10.05
N ARG A 366 -14.92 -2.31 -8.91
CA ARG A 366 -13.63 -2.87 -8.50
C ARG A 366 -13.82 -3.88 -7.39
N PHE A 367 -13.49 -5.12 -7.68
CA PHE A 367 -13.37 -6.21 -6.72
C PHE A 367 -11.91 -6.31 -6.26
N SER A 368 -11.73 -6.57 -4.98
CA SER A 368 -10.41 -6.80 -4.41
C SER A 368 -10.52 -7.81 -3.26
N PRO A 369 -10.59 -9.12 -3.58
CA PRO A 369 -10.55 -10.19 -2.59
C PRO A 369 -9.20 -10.24 -1.88
N HIS A 370 -9.19 -10.79 -0.66
CA HIS A 370 -7.96 -11.10 0.06
C HIS A 370 -7.79 -12.63 0.22
N PHE A 371 -6.65 -13.07 0.74
CA PHE A 371 -6.29 -14.47 0.84
C PHE A 371 -7.36 -15.35 1.53
N TYR A 372 -8.14 -14.80 2.45
CA TYR A 372 -9.18 -15.53 3.21
C TYR A 372 -10.53 -15.64 2.50
N ASN A 373 -10.71 -14.99 1.32
CA ASN A 373 -11.92 -15.16 0.52
C ASN A 373 -11.98 -16.54 -0.14
N LEU A 374 -13.20 -17.04 -0.32
CA LEU A 374 -13.49 -18.34 -0.93
C LEU A 374 -14.06 -18.18 -2.34
N GLU A 375 -13.82 -19.18 -3.21
CA GLU A 375 -14.40 -19.17 -4.56
C GLU A 375 -15.92 -19.31 -4.55
N SER A 376 -16.48 -19.98 -3.55
CA SER A 376 -17.94 -20.07 -3.34
C SER A 376 -18.60 -18.70 -3.09
N GLU A 377 -17.86 -17.73 -2.56
CA GLU A 377 -18.31 -16.34 -2.45
C GLU A 377 -18.48 -15.69 -3.84
N PHE A 378 -17.60 -16.04 -4.78
CA PHE A 378 -17.72 -15.56 -6.17
C PHE A 378 -18.94 -16.16 -6.87
N ASP A 379 -19.29 -17.43 -6.60
CA ASP A 379 -20.49 -18.05 -7.15
C ASP A 379 -21.76 -17.31 -6.68
N GLN A 380 -21.78 -16.86 -5.42
CA GLN A 380 -22.86 -16.02 -4.90
C GLN A 380 -22.90 -14.65 -5.61
N VAL A 381 -21.75 -13.98 -5.77
CA VAL A 381 -21.66 -12.71 -6.53
C VAL A 381 -22.18 -12.89 -7.96
N ILE A 382 -21.77 -13.95 -8.65
CA ILE A 382 -22.23 -14.26 -10.01
C ILE A 382 -23.74 -14.50 -10.07
N SER A 383 -24.31 -15.20 -9.07
CA SER A 383 -25.75 -15.40 -8.97
C SER A 383 -26.52 -14.08 -8.82
N ILE A 384 -26.02 -13.17 -7.97
CA ILE A 384 -26.58 -11.83 -7.81
C ILE A 384 -26.51 -11.03 -9.12
N LEU A 385 -25.43 -11.11 -9.86
CA LEU A 385 -25.24 -10.39 -11.12
C LEU A 385 -26.07 -10.92 -12.29
N LYS A 386 -26.55 -12.17 -12.23
CA LYS A 386 -27.43 -12.81 -13.23
C LYS A 386 -28.90 -12.41 -13.09
N GLY A 387 -29.39 -12.34 -11.86
CA GLY A 387 -30.79 -11.97 -11.52
C GLY A 387 -30.99 -10.47 -11.55
#